data_f68fc545daf3f4b1bae2f9c9ca15fa06
#
_entry.id   f68fc545daf3f4b1bae2f9c9ca15fa06
#
_cell.length_a   1.000
_cell.length_b   1.000
_cell.length_c   1.000
_cell.angle_alpha   90.00
_cell.angle_beta   90.00
_cell.angle_gamma   90.00
#
_symmetry.space_group_name_H-M   'P 1'
#
loop_
_entity.id
_entity.type
_entity.pdbx_description
1 polymer ?
#
loop_
_entity_poly.entity_id
_entity_poly.type
_entity_poly.pdbx_seq_one_letter_code
_entity_poly.pdbx_strand_id
1 'polypeptide(L)'
;MSKNNISFILHKPQLSENIGACARAIKNFDFNKLILVNPKPTFPNDKILAISVGAKDIIKQSKNYDNLEDAITKIDIVIATSARFRNKNVKHINLDDLKKMDFKKKIGFLLGSEASGLSNDEISYANYTLQIPTNPNFKSLNLSHSLIIIAQHVASLSKIKNVQFKKSKKIKSASKKEIQSMLNLCIKNLDEINFFRPKEKRPKMLENLRNIFYKMDLSDKETRILSGVFASLGKKR
;
A
#
# COMPACT_ATOMS: atom_id res chain seq x y z
N MET A 1 -12.26 -7.17 12.57
CA MET A 1 -11.62 -5.96 13.13
C MET A 1 -12.62 -4.81 13.08
N SER A 2 -12.86 -4.12 14.19
CA SER A 2 -13.66 -2.89 14.18
C SER A 2 -12.72 -1.70 13.96
N LYS A 3 -12.88 -0.97 12.87
CA LYS A 3 -12.10 0.25 12.58
C LYS A 3 -12.32 1.34 13.63
N ASN A 4 -13.47 1.29 14.32
CA ASN A 4 -13.78 2.19 15.43
C ASN A 4 -12.87 2.00 16.66
N ASN A 5 -12.09 0.93 16.72
CA ASN A 5 -11.14 0.70 17.79
C ASN A 5 -9.75 1.28 17.50
N ILE A 6 -9.54 1.85 16.32
CA ILE A 6 -8.24 2.42 15.92
C ILE A 6 -8.32 3.94 16.03
N SER A 7 -7.32 4.53 16.68
CA SER A 7 -7.13 5.98 16.80
C SER A 7 -5.72 6.36 16.34
N PHE A 8 -5.61 7.50 15.70
CA PHE A 8 -4.31 8.09 15.33
C PHE A 8 -4.10 9.33 16.19
N ILE A 9 -2.98 9.37 16.91
CA ILE A 9 -2.65 10.41 17.88
C ILE A 9 -1.45 11.18 17.34
N LEU A 10 -1.63 12.47 17.05
CA LEU A 10 -0.55 13.37 16.66
C LEU A 10 -0.11 14.17 17.88
N HIS A 11 1.11 13.94 18.33
CA HIS A 11 1.70 14.62 19.48
C HIS A 11 2.58 15.78 19.04
N LYS A 12 2.20 17.00 19.45
CA LYS A 12 2.87 18.27 19.12
C LYS A 12 3.09 18.45 17.60
N PRO A 13 2.07 18.19 16.73
CA PRO A 13 2.22 18.45 15.30
C PRO A 13 2.49 19.93 15.08
N GLN A 14 3.44 20.24 14.16
CA GLN A 14 3.93 21.61 13.97
C GLN A 14 3.28 22.33 12.79
N LEU A 15 2.80 21.57 11.80
CA LEU A 15 2.31 22.11 10.54
C LEU A 15 0.82 21.79 10.33
N SER A 16 0.03 22.82 10.03
CA SER A 16 -1.38 22.68 9.65
C SER A 16 -1.58 21.73 8.48
N GLU A 17 -0.64 21.76 7.52
CA GLU A 17 -0.63 20.90 6.33
C GLU A 17 -0.60 19.41 6.68
N ASN A 18 0.24 19.05 7.64
CA ASN A 18 0.37 17.66 8.07
C ASN A 18 -0.89 17.19 8.80
N ILE A 19 -1.52 18.03 9.61
CA ILE A 19 -2.78 17.69 10.29
C ILE A 19 -3.88 17.43 9.25
N GLY A 20 -4.05 18.32 8.26
CA GLY A 20 -5.02 18.16 7.19
C GLY A 20 -4.76 16.92 6.33
N ALA A 21 -3.50 16.67 5.97
CA ALA A 21 -3.10 15.49 5.21
C ALA A 21 -3.32 14.19 6.00
N CYS A 22 -3.06 14.19 7.31
CA CYS A 22 -3.37 13.06 8.20
C CYS A 22 -4.87 12.76 8.25
N ALA A 23 -5.73 13.77 8.33
CA ALA A 23 -7.17 13.57 8.29
C ALA A 23 -7.62 12.90 6.99
N ARG A 24 -7.07 13.31 5.85
CA ARG A 24 -7.33 12.67 4.56
C ARG A 24 -6.86 11.22 4.53
N ALA A 25 -5.66 10.94 5.03
CA ALA A 25 -5.11 9.59 5.10
C ALA A 25 -5.99 8.67 5.96
N ILE A 26 -6.46 9.16 7.12
CA ILE A 26 -7.39 8.45 8.00
C ILE A 26 -8.67 8.08 7.24
N LYS A 27 -9.27 9.04 6.55
CA LYS A 27 -10.51 8.83 5.80
C LYS A 27 -10.34 7.93 4.59
N ASN A 28 -9.21 8.01 3.88
CA ASN A 28 -8.92 7.16 2.72
C ASN A 28 -8.98 5.67 3.04
N PHE A 29 -8.64 5.28 4.27
CA PHE A 29 -8.67 3.90 4.74
C PHE A 29 -9.88 3.59 5.63
N ASP A 30 -10.89 4.49 5.62
CA ASP A 30 -12.16 4.32 6.33
C ASP A 30 -11.97 4.21 7.85
N PHE A 31 -10.97 4.92 8.39
CA PHE A 31 -10.86 5.23 9.80
C PHE A 31 -11.48 6.60 10.10
N ASN A 32 -11.77 6.88 11.37
CA ASN A 32 -12.50 8.09 11.75
C ASN A 32 -11.99 8.79 13.03
N LYS A 33 -10.96 8.26 13.68
CA LYS A 33 -10.51 8.81 14.96
C LYS A 33 -9.14 9.47 14.83
N LEU A 34 -9.14 10.78 14.89
CA LEU A 34 -7.96 11.63 15.02
C LEU A 34 -7.94 12.26 16.43
N ILE A 35 -6.82 12.17 17.10
CA ILE A 35 -6.55 12.81 18.39
C ILE A 35 -5.34 13.71 18.22
N LEU A 36 -5.42 14.92 18.72
CA LEU A 36 -4.33 15.88 18.76
C LEU A 36 -3.90 16.09 20.20
N VAL A 37 -2.60 16.20 20.43
CA VAL A 37 -2.04 16.52 21.73
C VAL A 37 -1.11 17.70 21.57
N ASN A 38 -1.45 18.82 22.20
CA ASN A 38 -0.69 20.06 22.19
C ASN A 38 -0.21 20.47 20.79
N PRO A 39 -1.11 20.63 19.79
CA PRO A 39 -0.74 21.04 18.44
C PRO A 39 -0.18 22.47 18.47
N LYS A 40 0.91 22.72 17.74
CA LYS A 40 1.49 24.07 17.61
C LYS A 40 0.58 25.04 16.86
N PRO A 41 -0.07 24.65 15.75
CA PRO A 41 -1.05 25.51 15.11
C PRO A 41 -2.33 25.62 15.93
N THR A 42 -2.98 26.78 15.91
CA THR A 42 -4.35 26.91 16.40
C THR A 42 -5.24 25.84 15.74
N PHE A 43 -6.04 25.14 16.55
CA PHE A 43 -6.86 24.03 16.06
C PHE A 43 -8.33 24.19 16.44
N PRO A 44 -9.28 24.03 15.48
CA PRO A 44 -9.03 23.99 14.02
C PRO A 44 -8.70 25.38 13.45
N ASN A 45 -8.13 25.43 12.24
CA ASN A 45 -7.93 26.66 11.49
C ASN A 45 -8.27 26.47 10.00
N ASP A 46 -8.40 27.58 9.26
CA ASP A 46 -8.80 27.55 7.85
C ASP A 46 -7.82 26.76 6.96
N LYS A 47 -6.52 26.82 7.27
CA LYS A 47 -5.50 26.09 6.52
C LYS A 47 -5.64 24.58 6.69
N ILE A 48 -5.90 24.10 7.90
CA ILE A 48 -6.19 22.69 8.18
C ILE A 48 -7.44 22.25 7.42
N LEU A 49 -8.51 23.06 7.47
CA LEU A 49 -9.78 22.76 6.81
C LEU A 49 -9.65 22.78 5.26
N ALA A 50 -8.83 23.67 4.72
CA ALA A 50 -8.57 23.74 3.28
C ALA A 50 -7.81 22.50 2.78
N ILE A 51 -6.81 22.04 3.53
CA ILE A 51 -5.99 20.88 3.14
C ILE A 51 -6.72 19.57 3.36
N SER A 52 -7.61 19.50 4.37
CA SER A 52 -8.41 18.30 4.66
C SER A 52 -9.56 18.04 3.70
N VAL A 53 -9.42 18.42 2.41
CA VAL A 53 -10.44 18.28 1.36
C VAL A 53 -11.11 16.89 1.43
N GLY A 54 -12.45 16.88 1.54
CA GLY A 54 -13.23 15.64 1.66
C GLY A 54 -13.15 14.95 3.03
N ALA A 55 -12.26 15.39 3.97
CA ALA A 55 -12.09 14.80 5.30
C ALA A 55 -12.31 15.82 6.44
N LYS A 56 -13.07 16.89 6.19
CA LYS A 56 -13.41 17.91 7.19
C LYS A 56 -14.17 17.33 8.38
N ASP A 57 -14.91 16.27 8.19
CA ASP A 57 -15.61 15.52 9.23
C ASP A 57 -14.64 14.90 10.24
N ILE A 58 -13.50 14.38 9.80
CA ILE A 58 -12.44 13.87 10.70
C ILE A 58 -11.89 15.00 11.58
N ILE A 59 -11.66 16.18 11.00
CA ILE A 59 -11.20 17.37 11.77
C ILE A 59 -12.25 17.80 12.78
N LYS A 60 -13.53 17.89 12.37
CA LYS A 60 -14.63 18.32 13.26
C LYS A 60 -14.87 17.36 14.43
N GLN A 61 -14.64 16.06 14.23
CA GLN A 61 -14.83 15.01 15.24
C GLN A 61 -13.57 14.73 16.05
N SER A 62 -12.42 15.32 15.68
CA SER A 62 -11.16 15.09 16.38
C SER A 62 -11.21 15.69 17.79
N LYS A 63 -10.44 15.09 18.68
CA LYS A 63 -10.29 15.56 20.06
C LYS A 63 -8.93 16.22 20.22
N ASN A 64 -8.90 17.34 20.93
CA ASN A 64 -7.69 18.03 21.30
C ASN A 64 -7.45 17.92 22.80
N TYR A 65 -6.21 17.61 23.19
CA TYR A 65 -5.77 17.46 24.57
C TYR A 65 -4.49 18.27 24.79
N ASP A 66 -4.31 18.79 25.99
CA ASP A 66 -3.14 19.55 26.39
C ASP A 66 -1.95 18.63 26.73
N ASN A 67 -2.23 17.42 27.19
CA ASN A 67 -1.21 16.44 27.57
C ASN A 67 -1.49 15.04 27.00
N LEU A 68 -0.46 14.19 26.98
CA LEU A 68 -0.53 12.86 26.40
C LEU A 68 -1.31 11.88 27.29
N GLU A 69 -1.20 12.01 28.59
CA GLU A 69 -1.84 11.14 29.57
C GLU A 69 -3.36 11.12 29.38
N ASP A 70 -3.97 12.29 29.29
CA ASP A 70 -5.42 12.43 29.09
C ASP A 70 -5.86 11.87 27.74
N ALA A 71 -5.05 12.09 26.70
CA ALA A 71 -5.34 11.63 25.36
C ALA A 71 -5.40 10.11 25.23
N ILE A 72 -4.61 9.39 26.02
CA ILE A 72 -4.51 7.92 25.96
C ILE A 72 -5.37 7.20 27.01
N THR A 73 -6.02 7.88 27.93
CA THR A 73 -6.79 7.29 29.03
C THR A 73 -7.79 6.21 28.58
N LYS A 74 -8.33 6.33 27.37
CA LYS A 74 -9.33 5.40 26.81
C LYS A 74 -8.74 4.44 25.77
N ILE A 75 -7.42 4.32 25.72
CA ILE A 75 -6.67 3.45 24.78
C ILE A 75 -6.11 2.26 25.56
N ASP A 76 -6.34 1.05 25.04
CA ASP A 76 -5.85 -0.17 25.70
C ASP A 76 -4.40 -0.48 25.29
N ILE A 77 -4.01 -0.14 24.07
CA ILE A 77 -2.68 -0.38 23.51
C ILE A 77 -2.21 0.87 22.79
N VAL A 78 -1.12 1.45 23.24
CA VAL A 78 -0.44 2.57 22.56
C VAL A 78 0.76 2.03 21.79
N ILE A 79 0.85 2.36 20.50
CA ILE A 79 1.94 1.99 19.61
C ILE A 79 2.61 3.29 19.14
N ALA A 80 3.81 3.57 19.66
CA ALA A 80 4.56 4.77 19.32
C ALA A 80 5.39 4.54 18.04
N THR A 81 5.36 5.48 17.11
CA THR A 81 6.21 5.43 15.90
C THR A 81 7.60 5.97 16.21
N SER A 82 8.63 5.27 15.77
CA SER A 82 10.01 5.73 15.92
C SER A 82 10.89 5.28 14.76
N ALA A 83 11.68 6.21 14.22
CA ALA A 83 12.71 5.89 13.23
C ALA A 83 13.98 5.30 13.86
N ARG A 84 14.09 5.32 15.19
CA ARG A 84 15.28 4.88 15.95
C ARG A 84 14.88 3.93 17.07
N PHE A 85 15.75 2.97 17.37
CA PHE A 85 15.68 2.17 18.60
C PHE A 85 16.11 3.06 19.77
N ARG A 86 15.15 3.63 20.52
CA ARG A 86 15.44 4.59 21.59
C ARG A 86 15.29 4.04 22.99
N ASN A 87 14.30 3.21 23.23
CA ASN A 87 13.99 2.70 24.58
C ASN A 87 14.09 1.17 24.62
N LYS A 88 15.08 0.62 25.34
CA LYS A 88 15.29 -0.82 25.48
C LYS A 88 14.17 -1.52 26.27
N ASN A 89 13.39 -0.76 27.04
CA ASN A 89 12.31 -1.31 27.88
C ASN A 89 10.96 -1.44 27.15
N VAL A 90 10.83 -0.85 25.96
CA VAL A 90 9.60 -0.94 25.15
C VAL A 90 9.83 -1.91 24.00
N LYS A 91 8.93 -2.87 23.82
CA LYS A 91 9.04 -3.89 22.78
C LYS A 91 8.96 -3.25 21.38
N HIS A 92 9.97 -3.54 20.56
CA HIS A 92 10.01 -3.10 19.18
C HIS A 92 9.25 -4.06 18.27
N ILE A 93 8.46 -3.51 17.37
CA ILE A 93 7.71 -4.24 16.36
C ILE A 93 7.87 -3.58 14.98
N ASN A 94 7.65 -4.35 13.94
CA ASN A 94 7.54 -3.86 12.56
C ASN A 94 6.08 -3.91 12.09
N LEU A 95 5.81 -3.47 10.86
CA LEU A 95 4.46 -3.46 10.30
C LEU A 95 3.85 -4.88 10.26
N ASP A 96 4.63 -5.91 9.92
CA ASP A 96 4.13 -7.29 9.84
C ASP A 96 3.72 -7.86 11.20
N ASP A 97 4.29 -7.37 12.29
CA ASP A 97 3.90 -7.79 13.63
C ASP A 97 2.51 -7.29 14.02
N LEU A 98 2.00 -6.26 13.37
CA LEU A 98 0.64 -5.76 13.62
C LEU A 98 -0.44 -6.82 13.39
N LYS A 99 -0.20 -7.80 12.51
CA LYS A 99 -1.13 -8.94 12.31
C LYS A 99 -1.36 -9.78 13.57
N LYS A 100 -0.46 -9.71 14.56
CA LYS A 100 -0.53 -10.44 15.84
C LYS A 100 -1.32 -9.67 16.90
N MET A 101 -1.73 -8.42 16.63
CA MET A 101 -2.43 -7.58 17.59
C MET A 101 -3.90 -7.96 17.72
N ASP A 102 -4.43 -7.84 18.94
CA ASP A 102 -5.86 -7.99 19.19
C ASP A 102 -6.61 -6.70 18.86
N PHE A 103 -7.15 -6.63 17.67
CA PHE A 103 -7.93 -5.48 17.20
C PHE A 103 -9.34 -5.37 17.80
N LYS A 104 -9.71 -6.20 18.76
CA LYS A 104 -10.88 -5.98 19.62
C LYS A 104 -10.58 -4.91 20.65
N LYS A 105 -9.33 -4.74 21.04
CA LYS A 105 -8.84 -3.69 21.91
C LYS A 105 -8.78 -2.33 21.20
N LYS A 106 -8.86 -1.26 21.97
CA LYS A 106 -8.67 0.11 21.46
C LYS A 106 -7.19 0.38 21.30
N ILE A 107 -6.74 0.55 20.05
CA ILE A 107 -5.33 0.78 19.70
C ILE A 107 -5.15 2.22 19.28
N GLY A 108 -4.16 2.90 19.86
CA GLY A 108 -3.72 4.24 19.50
C GLY A 108 -2.34 4.21 18.84
N PHE A 109 -2.25 4.68 17.61
CA PHE A 109 -0.95 4.92 16.96
C PHE A 109 -0.49 6.33 17.29
N LEU A 110 0.60 6.42 18.07
CA LEU A 110 1.17 7.69 18.53
C LEU A 110 2.30 8.11 17.59
N LEU A 111 2.14 9.28 16.97
CA LEU A 111 3.11 9.89 16.07
C LEU A 111 3.60 11.20 16.70
N GLY A 112 4.90 11.39 16.72
CA GLY A 112 5.55 12.57 17.28
C GLY A 112 5.64 13.74 16.33
N SER A 113 6.19 14.86 16.81
CA SER A 113 6.38 16.08 16.03
C SER A 113 7.32 15.86 14.83
N GLU A 114 7.17 16.70 13.80
CA GLU A 114 7.97 16.63 12.57
C GLU A 114 9.47 16.88 12.81
N ALA A 115 9.80 17.77 13.74
CA ALA A 115 11.19 18.15 13.99
C ALA A 115 11.98 17.13 14.80
N SER A 116 11.37 16.56 15.85
CA SER A 116 12.10 15.74 16.85
C SER A 116 11.59 14.31 16.98
N GLY A 117 10.40 14.01 16.42
CA GLY A 117 9.67 12.78 16.70
C GLY A 117 9.19 12.74 18.16
N LEU A 118 9.13 11.55 18.74
CA LEU A 118 8.80 11.34 20.14
C LEU A 118 10.08 11.30 21.00
N SER A 119 10.04 11.90 22.18
CA SER A 119 11.07 11.78 23.20
C SER A 119 11.01 10.39 23.88
N ASN A 120 12.03 10.06 24.67
CA ASN A 120 12.03 8.82 25.45
C ASN A 120 10.91 8.81 26.51
N ASP A 121 10.61 9.95 27.09
CA ASP A 121 9.52 10.13 28.04
C ASP A 121 8.17 9.83 27.37
N GLU A 122 7.91 10.45 26.21
CA GLU A 122 6.68 10.22 25.42
C GLU A 122 6.55 8.76 24.94
N ILE A 123 7.66 8.10 24.61
CA ILE A 123 7.70 6.67 24.27
C ILE A 123 7.41 5.78 25.47
N SER A 124 7.70 6.23 26.69
CA SER A 124 7.46 5.43 27.90
C SER A 124 5.98 5.12 28.14
N TYR A 125 5.07 5.92 27.58
CA TYR A 125 3.62 5.67 27.62
C TYR A 125 3.16 4.59 26.63
N ALA A 126 4.05 4.10 25.76
CA ALA A 126 3.67 3.13 24.74
C ALA A 126 3.93 1.68 25.18
N ASN A 127 3.05 0.78 24.77
CA ASN A 127 3.24 -0.66 24.90
C ASN A 127 4.24 -1.22 23.88
N TYR A 128 4.30 -0.58 22.71
CA TYR A 128 5.17 -0.98 21.59
C TYR A 128 5.73 0.24 20.90
N THR A 129 6.93 0.09 20.32
CA THR A 129 7.46 1.01 19.33
C THR A 129 7.40 0.37 17.95
N LEU A 130 6.80 1.07 17.01
CA LEU A 130 6.66 0.64 15.61
C LEU A 130 7.70 1.35 14.75
N GLN A 131 8.52 0.58 14.06
CA GLN A 131 9.42 1.10 13.05
C GLN A 131 8.87 0.81 11.65
N ILE A 132 8.80 1.86 10.83
CA ILE A 132 8.50 1.73 9.40
C ILE A 132 9.84 1.51 8.68
N PRO A 133 10.00 0.44 7.88
CA PRO A 133 11.22 0.24 7.11
C PRO A 133 11.46 1.38 6.13
N THR A 134 12.65 1.96 6.19
CA THR A 134 13.09 3.08 5.33
C THR A 134 14.55 2.89 4.94
N ASN A 135 15.06 3.75 4.05
CA ASN A 135 16.48 3.80 3.74
C ASN A 135 17.30 4.01 5.04
N PRO A 136 18.29 3.14 5.34
CA PRO A 136 19.11 3.27 6.54
C PRO A 136 19.84 4.62 6.68
N ASN A 137 20.14 5.28 5.56
CA ASN A 137 20.80 6.58 5.53
C ASN A 137 19.83 7.76 5.58
N PHE A 138 18.52 7.52 5.36
CA PHE A 138 17.48 8.54 5.39
C PHE A 138 16.19 7.99 6.01
N LYS A 139 16.18 7.92 7.34
CA LYS A 139 15.13 7.21 8.12
C LYS A 139 13.90 8.06 8.44
N SER A 140 14.03 9.38 8.39
CA SER A 140 12.95 10.27 8.79
C SER A 140 11.89 10.36 7.70
N LEU A 141 10.66 9.98 8.03
CA LEU A 141 9.49 10.17 7.19
C LEU A 141 8.69 11.38 7.67
N ASN A 142 8.07 12.09 6.73
CA ASN A 142 7.08 13.09 7.06
C ASN A 142 5.94 12.47 7.90
N LEU A 143 5.35 13.26 8.80
CA LEU A 143 4.29 12.84 9.72
C LEU A 143 3.10 12.20 8.99
N SER A 144 2.57 12.86 7.97
CA SER A 144 1.42 12.33 7.20
C SER A 144 1.78 11.11 6.36
N HIS A 145 3.01 11.02 5.85
CA HIS A 145 3.50 9.83 5.14
C HIS A 145 3.62 8.63 6.08
N SER A 146 4.12 8.83 7.29
CA SER A 146 4.16 7.77 8.31
C SER A 146 2.75 7.26 8.63
N LEU A 147 1.81 8.19 8.83
CA LEU A 147 0.43 7.84 9.15
C LEU A 147 -0.25 7.07 8.01
N ILE A 148 -0.07 7.49 6.75
CA ILE A 148 -0.73 6.82 5.61
C ILE A 148 -0.23 5.39 5.43
N ILE A 149 1.08 5.13 5.64
CA ILE A 149 1.65 3.78 5.58
C ILE A 149 1.03 2.89 6.64
N ILE A 150 0.93 3.37 7.89
CA ILE A 150 0.32 2.62 8.99
C ILE A 150 -1.17 2.39 8.73
N ALA A 151 -1.91 3.41 8.32
CA ALA A 151 -3.33 3.32 8.05
C ALA A 151 -3.62 2.31 6.92
N GLN A 152 -2.85 2.37 5.84
CA GLN A 152 -2.95 1.43 4.73
C GLN A 152 -2.67 -0.01 5.19
N HIS A 153 -1.58 -0.22 5.93
CA HIS A 153 -1.21 -1.55 6.41
C HIS A 153 -2.28 -2.13 7.34
N VAL A 154 -2.71 -1.38 8.34
CA VAL A 154 -3.77 -1.81 9.28
C VAL A 154 -5.09 -2.07 8.55
N ALA A 155 -5.44 -1.25 7.58
CA ALA A 155 -6.63 -1.47 6.75
C ALA A 155 -6.54 -2.77 5.95
N SER A 156 -5.37 -3.10 5.41
CA SER A 156 -5.15 -4.35 4.66
C SER A 156 -5.32 -5.60 5.53
N LEU A 157 -4.94 -5.54 6.82
CA LEU A 157 -5.13 -6.63 7.77
C LEU A 157 -6.61 -6.89 8.07
N SER A 158 -7.46 -5.88 7.95
CA SER A 158 -8.90 -6.01 8.22
C SER A 158 -9.68 -6.68 7.10
N LYS A 159 -9.03 -7.17 6.03
CA LYS A 159 -9.68 -7.61 4.79
C LYS A 159 -10.74 -6.57 4.41
N ILE A 160 -10.32 -5.41 3.96
CA ILE A 160 -11.24 -4.49 3.30
C ILE A 160 -11.80 -5.23 2.09
N LYS A 161 -12.95 -5.89 2.30
CA LYS A 161 -13.82 -6.26 1.20
C LYS A 161 -14.24 -4.91 0.61
N ASN A 162 -13.84 -4.63 -0.61
CA ASN A 162 -14.27 -3.49 -1.42
C ASN A 162 -13.25 -2.35 -1.64
N VAL A 163 -12.06 -2.66 -2.16
CA VAL A 163 -11.84 -2.11 -3.49
C VAL A 163 -12.26 -3.21 -4.44
N GLN A 164 -13.51 -3.23 -4.82
CA GLN A 164 -13.87 -3.83 -6.08
C GLN A 164 -13.21 -2.93 -7.14
N PHE A 165 -11.95 -3.21 -7.50
CA PHE A 165 -11.62 -3.08 -8.90
C PHE A 165 -12.78 -3.78 -9.59
N LYS A 166 -13.61 -3.07 -10.39
CA LYS A 166 -14.59 -3.71 -11.27
C LYS A 166 -13.83 -4.88 -11.83
N LYS A 167 -14.18 -6.12 -11.46
CA LYS A 167 -13.52 -7.30 -12.00
C LYS A 167 -13.64 -7.08 -13.50
N SER A 168 -12.55 -6.67 -14.14
CA SER A 168 -12.47 -6.69 -15.59
C SER A 168 -13.01 -8.07 -15.92
N LYS A 169 -14.04 -8.17 -16.78
CA LYS A 169 -14.67 -9.45 -17.14
C LYS A 169 -13.53 -10.45 -17.21
N LYS A 170 -13.57 -11.55 -16.42
CA LYS A 170 -12.49 -12.53 -16.38
C LYS A 170 -12.13 -12.85 -17.82
N ILE A 171 -11.09 -12.22 -18.33
CA ILE A 171 -10.58 -12.51 -19.66
C ILE A 171 -10.09 -13.94 -19.56
N LYS A 172 -10.74 -14.84 -20.28
CA LYS A 172 -10.41 -16.25 -20.27
C LYS A 172 -9.02 -16.40 -20.89
N SER A 173 -8.05 -16.83 -20.08
CA SER A 173 -6.69 -17.13 -20.59
C SER A 173 -6.76 -18.28 -21.58
N ALA A 174 -5.99 -18.18 -22.64
CA ALA A 174 -5.86 -19.22 -23.65
C ALA A 174 -5.31 -20.52 -23.02
N SER A 175 -5.84 -21.64 -23.42
CA SER A 175 -5.28 -22.93 -23.04
C SER A 175 -3.90 -23.16 -23.70
N LYS A 176 -3.09 -23.99 -23.08
CA LYS A 176 -1.79 -24.37 -23.66
C LYS A 176 -1.93 -24.98 -25.06
N LYS A 177 -3.05 -25.67 -25.32
CA LYS A 177 -3.37 -26.23 -26.64
C LYS A 177 -3.60 -25.15 -27.69
N GLU A 178 -4.35 -24.09 -27.34
CA GLU A 178 -4.63 -22.97 -28.25
C GLU A 178 -3.34 -22.19 -28.58
N ILE A 179 -2.51 -21.91 -27.57
CA ILE A 179 -1.20 -21.27 -27.77
C ILE A 179 -0.31 -22.13 -28.66
N GLN A 180 -0.28 -23.45 -28.45
CA GLN A 180 0.51 -24.37 -29.26
C GLN A 180 0.03 -24.41 -30.72
N SER A 181 -1.29 -24.42 -30.94
CA SER A 181 -1.87 -24.41 -32.30
C SER A 181 -1.51 -23.12 -33.05
N MET A 182 -1.63 -21.95 -32.38
CA MET A 182 -1.21 -20.67 -32.92
C MET A 182 0.29 -20.64 -33.25
N LEU A 183 1.11 -21.14 -32.34
CA LEU A 183 2.56 -21.19 -32.52
C LEU A 183 2.97 -22.11 -33.68
N ASN A 184 2.33 -23.26 -33.81
CA ASN A 184 2.59 -24.19 -34.95
C ASN A 184 2.25 -23.52 -36.27
N LEU A 185 1.19 -22.75 -36.40
CA LEU A 185 0.84 -21.97 -37.57
C LEU A 185 1.93 -20.92 -37.87
N CYS A 186 2.41 -20.19 -36.87
CA CYS A 186 3.50 -19.24 -36.99
C CYS A 186 4.78 -19.93 -37.49
N ILE A 187 5.18 -21.05 -36.89
CA ILE A 187 6.39 -21.81 -37.27
C ILE A 187 6.29 -22.29 -38.70
N LYS A 188 5.12 -22.86 -39.10
CA LYS A 188 4.90 -23.31 -40.48
C LYS A 188 5.16 -22.19 -41.47
N ASN A 189 4.60 -21.01 -41.26
CA ASN A 189 4.79 -19.87 -42.16
C ASN A 189 6.24 -19.36 -42.16
N LEU A 190 6.92 -19.43 -41.02
CA LEU A 190 8.34 -19.08 -40.93
C LEU A 190 9.25 -20.10 -41.64
N ASP A 191 8.93 -21.40 -41.60
CA ASP A 191 9.64 -22.45 -42.37
C ASP A 191 9.45 -22.23 -43.87
N GLU A 192 8.26 -21.89 -44.34
CA GLU A 192 7.97 -21.65 -45.77
C GLU A 192 8.82 -20.50 -46.35
N ILE A 193 9.16 -19.49 -45.56
CA ILE A 193 10.01 -18.36 -45.97
C ILE A 193 11.50 -18.58 -45.64
N ASN A 194 11.89 -19.76 -45.18
CA ASN A 194 13.26 -20.07 -44.78
C ASN A 194 13.84 -19.12 -43.72
N PHE A 195 13.00 -18.69 -42.75
CA PHE A 195 13.40 -17.79 -41.69
C PHE A 195 14.48 -18.39 -40.78
N PHE A 196 14.45 -19.70 -40.55
CA PHE A 196 15.37 -20.37 -39.62
C PHE A 196 16.73 -20.68 -40.30
N ARG A 197 17.52 -19.63 -40.46
CA ARG A 197 18.89 -19.75 -41.02
C ARG A 197 19.91 -19.23 -40.00
N PRO A 198 21.11 -19.88 -39.87
CA PRO A 198 21.45 -21.18 -40.43
C PRO A 198 20.66 -22.32 -39.77
N LYS A 199 20.53 -23.46 -40.45
CA LYS A 199 19.70 -24.59 -40.01
C LYS A 199 20.06 -25.12 -38.62
N GLU A 200 21.33 -25.05 -38.25
CA GLU A 200 21.85 -25.50 -36.95
C GLU A 200 21.27 -24.68 -35.78
N LYS A 201 20.89 -23.42 -36.02
CA LYS A 201 20.27 -22.51 -34.97
C LYS A 201 18.77 -22.72 -34.86
N ARG A 202 18.11 -23.44 -35.76
CA ARG A 202 16.66 -23.65 -35.76
C ARG A 202 16.13 -24.15 -34.41
N PRO A 203 16.74 -25.17 -33.73
CA PRO A 203 16.22 -25.62 -32.43
C PRO A 203 16.18 -24.51 -31.36
N LYS A 204 17.25 -23.68 -31.30
CA LYS A 204 17.34 -22.57 -30.35
C LYS A 204 16.35 -21.44 -30.68
N MET A 205 16.14 -21.16 -31.94
CA MET A 205 15.17 -20.16 -32.40
C MET A 205 13.73 -20.59 -32.06
N LEU A 206 13.40 -21.88 -32.21
CA LEU A 206 12.10 -22.43 -31.80
C LEU A 206 11.89 -22.38 -30.29
N GLU A 207 12.93 -22.67 -29.52
CA GLU A 207 12.90 -22.55 -28.07
C GLU A 207 12.61 -21.08 -27.67
N ASN A 208 13.25 -20.12 -28.30
CA ASN A 208 13.04 -18.70 -28.03
C ASN A 208 11.62 -18.26 -28.38
N LEU A 209 11.07 -18.69 -29.53
CA LEU A 209 9.67 -18.40 -29.91
C LEU A 209 8.68 -18.98 -28.89
N ARG A 210 8.87 -20.24 -28.46
CA ARG A 210 8.05 -20.84 -27.40
C ARG A 210 8.10 -20.01 -26.13
N ASN A 211 9.30 -19.63 -25.68
CA ASN A 211 9.48 -18.83 -24.47
C ASN A 211 8.75 -17.50 -24.55
N ILE A 212 8.74 -16.82 -25.69
CA ILE A 212 8.01 -15.57 -25.90
C ILE A 212 6.51 -15.81 -25.72
N PHE A 213 5.91 -16.67 -26.52
CA PHE A 213 4.45 -16.85 -26.53
C PHE A 213 3.89 -17.46 -25.25
N TYR A 214 4.63 -18.37 -24.59
CA TYR A 214 4.18 -18.93 -23.32
C TYR A 214 4.32 -17.98 -22.12
N LYS A 215 5.16 -16.93 -22.21
CA LYS A 215 5.28 -15.87 -21.19
C LYS A 215 4.23 -14.78 -21.31
N MET A 216 3.61 -14.60 -22.50
CA MET A 216 2.71 -13.48 -22.77
C MET A 216 1.35 -13.57 -22.04
N ASP A 217 1.02 -14.70 -21.39
CA ASP A 217 -0.26 -14.94 -20.73
C ASP A 217 -1.47 -14.53 -21.58
N LEU A 218 -1.44 -14.94 -22.84
CA LEU A 218 -2.44 -14.57 -23.84
C LEU A 218 -3.84 -15.03 -23.45
N SER A 219 -4.81 -14.15 -23.66
CA SER A 219 -6.22 -14.50 -23.62
C SER A 219 -6.66 -15.30 -24.87
N ASP A 220 -7.77 -16.01 -24.75
CA ASP A 220 -8.43 -16.72 -25.85
C ASP A 220 -8.66 -15.81 -27.08
N LYS A 221 -9.06 -14.54 -26.83
CA LYS A 221 -9.27 -13.55 -27.88
C LYS A 221 -7.96 -13.13 -28.57
N GLU A 222 -6.90 -12.87 -27.80
CA GLU A 222 -5.60 -12.48 -28.34
C GLU A 222 -4.95 -13.61 -29.14
N THR A 223 -5.07 -14.85 -28.67
CA THR A 223 -4.59 -16.04 -29.39
C THR A 223 -5.29 -16.20 -30.74
N ARG A 224 -6.62 -15.96 -30.81
CA ARG A 224 -7.35 -15.97 -32.09
C ARG A 224 -6.92 -14.84 -33.02
N ILE A 225 -6.72 -13.63 -32.49
CA ILE A 225 -6.25 -12.49 -33.28
C ILE A 225 -4.87 -12.81 -33.88
N LEU A 226 -3.94 -13.29 -33.07
CA LEU A 226 -2.58 -13.67 -33.56
C LEU A 226 -2.63 -14.81 -34.58
N SER A 227 -3.49 -15.82 -34.35
CA SER A 227 -3.71 -16.89 -35.33
C SER A 227 -4.23 -16.34 -36.67
N GLY A 228 -5.15 -15.38 -36.64
CA GLY A 228 -5.64 -14.69 -37.83
C GLY A 228 -4.55 -13.92 -38.57
N VAL A 229 -3.70 -13.21 -37.83
CA VAL A 229 -2.54 -12.49 -38.40
C VAL A 229 -1.60 -13.47 -39.09
N PHE A 230 -1.20 -14.54 -38.41
CA PHE A 230 -0.29 -15.56 -39.01
C PHE A 230 -0.93 -16.23 -40.22
N ALA A 231 -2.20 -16.59 -40.16
CA ALA A 231 -2.88 -17.16 -41.33
C ALA A 231 -2.95 -16.20 -42.53
N SER A 232 -3.11 -14.91 -42.29
CA SER A 232 -3.15 -13.90 -43.35
C SER A 232 -1.78 -13.65 -43.98
N LEU A 233 -0.71 -13.67 -43.17
CA LEU A 233 0.66 -13.52 -43.68
C LEU A 233 1.11 -14.72 -44.52
N GLY A 234 0.63 -15.93 -44.21
CA GLY A 234 0.90 -17.13 -45.02
C GLY A 234 0.16 -17.19 -46.37
N LYS A 235 -0.92 -16.39 -46.53
CA LYS A 235 -1.69 -16.39 -47.81
C LYS A 235 -1.20 -15.41 -48.87
N LYS A 236 -0.25 -14.56 -48.55
CA LYS A 236 0.28 -13.52 -49.49
C LYS A 236 1.42 -13.98 -50.39
N ARG A 237 1.47 -15.30 -50.73
CA ARG A 237 2.41 -15.83 -51.69
C ARG A 237 1.72 -16.65 -52.77
#